data_9236a91b2804b8277f5fe430ee208f89
#
_entry.id   9236a91b2804b8277f5fe430ee208f89
#
_cell.length_a   1.000
_cell.length_b   1.000
_cell.length_c   1.000
_cell.angle_alpha   90.00
_cell.angle_beta   90.00
_cell.angle_gamma   90.00
#
_symmetry.space_group_name_H-M   'P 1'
#
loop_
_entity.id
_entity.type
_entity.pdbx_description
1 polymer ?
#
loop_
_entity_poly.entity_id
_entity_poly.type
_entity_poly.pdbx_seq_one_letter_code
_entity_poly.pdbx_strand_id
1 'polypeptide(L)'
;YAYDAYCPKEVIEADGVKAVASTEELYATCNIVSLHIPATPETKNSINYDLVDKMPKNGLLVNTARKEVINEADLLRLMNDRPDLEYVTDIMPVHHAEFADHFPGRYFSTPKKMGAQTAEANINAGIAAARQIVGFLKDGCEKFRVNK
;
A
#
# COMPACT_ATOMS: atom_id res chain seq x y z
N TYR A 1 11.65 2.84 -7.95
CA TYR A 1 11.91 1.43 -7.60
C TYR A 1 10.60 0.73 -7.29
N ALA A 2 10.47 -0.56 -7.62
CA ALA A 2 9.34 -1.38 -7.22
C ALA A 2 9.78 -2.82 -6.92
N TYR A 3 9.03 -3.44 -6.02
CA TYR A 3 9.07 -4.87 -5.75
C TYR A 3 7.64 -5.42 -5.78
N ASP A 4 7.45 -6.52 -6.48
CA ASP A 4 6.23 -7.30 -6.48
C ASP A 4 6.59 -8.79 -6.55
N ALA A 5 6.02 -9.61 -5.66
CA ALA A 5 6.33 -11.03 -5.58
C ALA A 5 5.78 -11.85 -6.77
N TYR A 6 4.82 -11.30 -7.50
CA TYR A 6 4.09 -11.99 -8.58
C TYR A 6 4.31 -11.35 -9.96
N CYS A 7 4.78 -10.09 -10.02
CA CYS A 7 5.03 -9.40 -11.28
C CYS A 7 6.48 -9.64 -11.73
N PRO A 8 6.70 -10.19 -12.94
CA PRO A 8 8.05 -10.37 -13.47
C PRO A 8 8.79 -9.04 -13.56
N LYS A 9 10.11 -9.09 -13.31
CA LYS A 9 10.99 -7.92 -13.36
C LYS A 9 10.89 -7.15 -14.68
N GLU A 10 10.83 -7.88 -15.79
CA GLU A 10 10.74 -7.32 -17.14
C GLU A 10 9.46 -6.50 -17.36
N VAL A 11 8.37 -6.88 -16.70
CA VAL A 11 7.09 -6.14 -16.75
C VAL A 11 7.20 -4.84 -15.98
N ILE A 12 7.81 -4.86 -14.78
CA ILE A 12 8.05 -3.66 -13.97
C ILE A 12 8.97 -2.69 -14.73
N GLU A 13 10.02 -3.21 -15.34
CA GLU A 13 11.01 -2.38 -16.06
C GLU A 13 10.47 -1.83 -17.38
N ALA A 14 9.51 -2.49 -18.03
CA ALA A 14 8.86 -1.97 -19.23
C ALA A 14 8.07 -0.68 -18.99
N ASP A 15 7.60 -0.46 -17.75
CA ASP A 15 6.94 0.79 -17.33
C ASP A 15 7.94 1.89 -16.90
N GLY A 16 9.25 1.69 -17.12
CA GLY A 16 10.30 2.64 -16.77
C GLY A 16 10.65 2.67 -15.27
N VAL A 17 10.20 1.67 -14.51
CA VAL A 17 10.44 1.53 -13.07
C VAL A 17 11.58 0.54 -12.84
N LYS A 18 12.50 0.86 -11.92
CA LYS A 18 13.59 -0.04 -11.56
C LYS A 18 13.09 -1.14 -10.61
N ALA A 19 13.10 -2.39 -11.06
CA ALA A 19 12.77 -3.53 -10.22
C ALA A 19 13.92 -3.87 -9.26
N VAL A 20 13.58 -4.18 -8.00
CA VAL A 20 14.51 -4.69 -6.98
C VAL A 20 14.18 -6.15 -6.65
N ALA A 21 15.15 -6.87 -6.08
CA ALA A 21 15.05 -8.30 -5.87
C ALA A 21 14.25 -8.70 -4.61
N SER A 22 14.10 -7.78 -3.65
CA SER A 22 13.40 -8.07 -2.40
C SER A 22 12.80 -6.82 -1.76
N THR A 23 11.89 -7.03 -0.80
CA THR A 23 11.37 -5.99 0.07
C THR A 23 12.48 -5.29 0.86
N GLU A 24 13.44 -6.03 1.36
CA GLU A 24 14.57 -5.51 2.13
C GLU A 24 15.42 -4.55 1.28
N GLU A 25 15.67 -4.89 0.03
CA GLU A 25 16.38 -4.02 -0.90
C GLU A 25 15.59 -2.74 -1.19
N LEU A 26 14.26 -2.85 -1.37
CA LEU A 26 13.39 -1.70 -1.59
C LEU A 26 13.47 -0.73 -0.41
N TYR A 27 13.29 -1.25 0.82
CA TYR A 27 13.32 -0.43 2.03
C TYR A 27 14.71 0.17 2.28
N ALA A 28 15.78 -0.56 2.06
CA ALA A 28 17.14 -0.04 2.22
C ALA A 28 17.52 1.03 1.17
N THR A 29 16.84 1.07 0.04
CA THR A 29 17.16 1.97 -1.08
C THR A 29 16.32 3.25 -1.08
N CYS A 30 15.06 3.17 -0.63
CA CYS A 30 14.09 4.25 -0.83
C CYS A 30 13.82 5.04 0.45
N ASN A 31 13.88 6.38 0.36
CA ASN A 31 13.45 7.26 1.47
C ASN A 31 11.93 7.31 1.60
N ILE A 32 11.18 7.08 0.53
CA ILE A 32 9.72 7.03 0.54
C ILE A 32 9.29 5.66 0.04
N VAL A 33 8.55 4.93 0.88
CA VAL A 33 7.99 3.62 0.53
C VAL A 33 6.48 3.67 0.63
N SER A 34 5.79 3.33 -0.46
CA SER A 34 4.34 3.27 -0.53
C SER A 34 3.86 1.82 -0.65
N LEU A 35 2.90 1.43 0.18
CA LEU A 35 2.37 0.08 0.24
C LEU A 35 1.16 -0.09 -0.66
N HIS A 36 1.17 -1.15 -1.49
CA HIS A 36 0.09 -1.53 -2.41
C HIS A 36 -0.24 -3.02 -2.34
N ILE A 37 0.13 -3.69 -1.26
CA ILE A 37 -0.05 -5.12 -1.06
C ILE A 37 -1.41 -5.46 -0.43
N PRO A 38 -2.06 -6.58 -0.80
CA PRO A 38 -3.26 -7.06 -0.15
C PRO A 38 -2.97 -7.60 1.26
N ALA A 39 -3.97 -7.68 2.12
CA ALA A 39 -3.86 -8.39 3.39
C ALA A 39 -4.12 -9.88 3.17
N THR A 40 -3.07 -10.68 3.22
CA THR A 40 -3.09 -12.14 3.15
C THR A 40 -2.43 -12.73 4.41
N PRO A 41 -2.51 -14.05 4.66
CA PRO A 41 -1.78 -14.66 5.76
C PRO A 41 -0.28 -14.34 5.74
N GLU A 42 0.32 -14.26 4.54
CA GLU A 42 1.76 -14.00 4.35
C GLU A 42 2.13 -12.52 4.54
N THR A 43 1.24 -11.60 4.16
CA THR A 43 1.50 -10.16 4.23
C THR A 43 1.04 -9.51 5.54
N LYS A 44 0.22 -10.21 6.33
CA LYS A 44 -0.23 -9.73 7.63
C LYS A 44 0.96 -9.52 8.57
N ASN A 45 1.08 -8.31 9.14
CA ASN A 45 2.19 -7.90 10.00
C ASN A 45 3.58 -8.04 9.36
N SER A 46 3.68 -8.16 8.03
CA SER A 46 4.97 -8.28 7.33
C SER A 46 5.77 -6.97 7.37
N ILE A 47 5.09 -5.85 7.48
CA ILE A 47 5.73 -4.54 7.64
C ILE A 47 5.97 -4.33 9.13
N ASN A 48 7.15 -4.76 9.56
CA ASN A 48 7.57 -4.85 10.96
C ASN A 48 8.76 -3.93 11.23
N TYR A 49 9.24 -3.93 12.49
CA TYR A 49 10.38 -3.14 12.95
C TYR A 49 11.61 -3.33 12.07
N ASP A 50 12.05 -4.58 11.89
CA ASP A 50 13.32 -4.92 11.22
C ASP A 50 13.33 -4.52 9.75
N LEU A 51 12.17 -4.57 9.09
CA LEU A 51 12.04 -4.16 7.70
C LEU A 51 12.06 -2.64 7.56
N VAL A 52 11.25 -1.92 8.34
CA VAL A 52 11.14 -0.46 8.23
C VAL A 52 12.40 0.24 8.74
N ASP A 53 13.12 -0.34 9.71
CA ASP A 53 14.40 0.21 10.21
C ASP A 53 15.50 0.25 9.14
N LYS A 54 15.38 -0.57 8.08
CA LYS A 54 16.30 -0.52 6.93
C LYS A 54 16.20 0.76 6.11
N MET A 55 15.10 1.52 6.25
CA MET A 55 14.92 2.77 5.49
C MET A 55 16.02 3.78 5.81
N PRO A 56 16.52 4.52 4.79
CA PRO A 56 17.43 5.64 5.00
C PRO A 56 16.90 6.65 6.01
N LYS A 57 17.76 7.53 6.50
CA LYS A 57 17.33 8.64 7.36
C LYS A 57 16.29 9.53 6.67
N ASN A 58 15.38 10.08 7.46
CA ASN A 58 14.22 10.86 7.01
C ASN A 58 13.29 10.01 6.11
N GLY A 59 13.08 8.76 6.52
CA GLY A 59 12.20 7.83 5.82
C GLY A 59 10.72 8.20 6.01
N LEU A 60 9.94 8.05 4.93
CA LEU A 60 8.48 8.18 4.94
C LEU A 60 7.82 6.88 4.51
N LEU A 61 7.06 6.28 5.43
CA LEU A 61 6.20 5.13 5.12
C LEU A 61 4.79 5.60 4.79
N VAL A 62 4.28 5.20 3.62
CA VAL A 62 2.92 5.53 3.15
C VAL A 62 2.08 4.26 3.05
N ASN A 63 0.96 4.19 3.77
CA ASN A 63 0.05 3.05 3.70
C ASN A 63 -1.33 3.46 3.18
N THR A 64 -1.60 3.19 1.92
CA THR A 64 -2.92 3.31 1.30
C THR A 64 -3.50 1.94 0.92
N ALA A 65 -2.87 0.86 1.40
CA ALA A 65 -3.26 -0.51 1.10
C ALA A 65 -4.24 -1.10 2.13
N ARG A 66 -3.71 -1.68 3.21
CA ARG A 66 -4.47 -2.32 4.29
C ARG A 66 -3.76 -2.11 5.63
N LYS A 67 -4.51 -1.87 6.71
CA LYS A 67 -3.92 -1.70 8.05
C LYS A 67 -3.27 -2.98 8.56
N GLU A 68 -3.83 -4.14 8.21
CA GLU A 68 -3.41 -5.46 8.68
C GLU A 68 -1.99 -5.84 8.21
N VAL A 69 -1.44 -5.18 7.19
CA VAL A 69 -0.07 -5.47 6.72
C VAL A 69 0.98 -4.87 7.65
N ILE A 70 0.64 -3.83 8.42
CA ILE A 70 1.52 -3.19 9.39
C ILE A 70 1.47 -3.94 10.73
N ASN A 71 2.64 -4.23 11.31
CA ASN A 71 2.76 -4.52 12.73
C ASN A 71 2.79 -3.17 13.48
N GLU A 72 1.62 -2.71 13.96
CA GLU A 72 1.49 -1.39 14.57
C GLU A 72 2.32 -1.24 15.86
N ALA A 73 2.45 -2.30 16.65
CA ALA A 73 3.28 -2.28 17.88
C ALA A 73 4.77 -2.08 17.53
N ASP A 74 5.26 -2.76 16.52
CA ASP A 74 6.61 -2.61 16.00
C ASP A 74 6.85 -1.21 15.43
N LEU A 75 5.87 -0.67 14.69
CA LEU A 75 5.99 0.66 14.10
C LEU A 75 5.99 1.75 15.17
N LEU A 76 5.15 1.64 16.21
CA LEU A 76 5.16 2.55 17.37
C LEU A 76 6.53 2.57 18.05
N ARG A 77 7.09 1.37 18.32
CA ARG A 77 8.43 1.23 18.90
C ARG A 77 9.50 1.86 18.01
N LEU A 78 9.48 1.56 16.73
CA LEU A 78 10.45 2.09 15.78
C LEU A 78 10.39 3.62 15.65
N MET A 79 9.20 4.21 15.60
CA MET A 79 9.04 5.68 15.54
C MET A 79 9.53 6.39 16.82
N ASN A 80 9.57 5.69 17.98
CA ASN A 80 10.26 6.17 19.17
C ASN A 80 11.78 6.14 19.01
N ASP A 81 12.31 5.04 18.46
CA ASP A 81 13.75 4.83 18.32
C ASP A 81 14.33 5.68 17.15
N ARG A 82 13.49 5.97 16.14
CA ARG A 82 13.81 6.73 14.94
C ARG A 82 12.98 8.02 14.85
N PRO A 83 13.42 9.13 15.47
CA PRO A 83 12.69 10.41 15.45
C PRO A 83 12.65 11.06 14.06
N ASP A 84 13.40 10.55 13.11
CA ASP A 84 13.45 10.96 11.71
C ASP A 84 12.43 10.25 10.81
N LEU A 85 11.75 9.21 11.32
CA LEU A 85 10.79 8.42 10.56
C LEU A 85 9.40 9.06 10.61
N GLU A 86 8.72 9.08 9.45
CA GLU A 86 7.36 9.55 9.29
C GLU A 86 6.43 8.44 8.81
N TYR A 87 5.16 8.49 9.23
CA TYR A 87 4.12 7.55 8.80
C TYR A 87 2.85 8.28 8.37
N VAL A 88 2.41 8.02 7.13
CA VAL A 88 1.19 8.59 6.55
C VAL A 88 0.28 7.46 6.06
N THR A 89 -1.02 7.56 6.36
CA THR A 89 -1.98 6.53 5.94
C THR A 89 -3.36 7.11 5.61
N ASP A 90 -4.08 6.48 4.68
CA ASP A 90 -5.51 6.75 4.43
C ASP A 90 -6.44 5.75 5.14
N ILE A 91 -5.86 4.85 5.95
CA ILE A 91 -6.57 3.83 6.72
C ILE A 91 -6.21 4.00 8.18
N MET A 92 -7.18 4.43 8.99
CA MET A 92 -6.96 4.65 10.42
C MET A 92 -6.44 3.37 11.11
N PRO A 93 -5.23 3.41 11.71
CA PRO A 93 -4.68 2.30 12.47
C PRO A 93 -5.53 1.99 13.71
N VAL A 94 -5.36 0.80 14.28
CA VAL A 94 -6.00 0.42 15.56
C VAL A 94 -5.47 1.32 16.69
N HIS A 95 -4.16 1.59 16.71
CA HIS A 95 -3.48 2.44 17.70
C HIS A 95 -3.40 3.92 17.28
N HIS A 96 -4.42 4.41 16.54
CA HIS A 96 -4.44 5.79 16.02
C HIS A 96 -4.17 6.84 17.11
N ALA A 97 -4.79 6.71 18.27
CA ALA A 97 -4.61 7.66 19.38
C ALA A 97 -3.15 7.72 19.85
N GLU A 98 -2.51 6.56 20.02
CA GLU A 98 -1.10 6.49 20.42
C GLU A 98 -0.17 7.11 19.40
N PHE A 99 -0.39 6.84 18.10
CA PHE A 99 0.37 7.49 17.03
C PHE A 99 0.19 9.02 17.04
N ALA A 100 -1.04 9.50 17.18
CA ALA A 100 -1.34 10.93 17.16
C ALA A 100 -0.75 11.67 18.36
N ASP A 101 -0.81 11.07 19.55
CA ASP A 101 -0.34 11.68 20.80
C ASP A 101 1.19 11.68 20.90
N HIS A 102 1.84 10.58 20.47
CA HIS A 102 3.29 10.42 20.63
C HIS A 102 4.10 11.02 19.48
N PHE A 103 3.52 11.12 18.26
CA PHE A 103 4.27 11.52 17.06
C PHE A 103 3.65 12.71 16.32
N PRO A 104 3.35 13.83 17.02
CA PRO A 104 2.81 15.02 16.38
C PRO A 104 3.77 15.52 15.27
N GLY A 105 3.22 15.79 14.09
CA GLY A 105 4.00 16.26 12.93
C GLY A 105 4.73 15.15 12.15
N ARG A 106 4.81 13.91 12.68
CA ARG A 106 5.43 12.76 12.01
C ARG A 106 4.44 11.64 11.66
N TYR A 107 3.23 11.74 12.16
CA TYR A 107 2.14 10.85 11.84
C TYR A 107 0.95 11.62 11.28
N PHE A 108 0.34 11.07 10.23
CA PHE A 108 -0.92 11.58 9.68
C PHE A 108 -1.81 10.42 9.23
N SER A 109 -3.09 10.49 9.57
CA SER A 109 -4.11 9.58 9.05
C SER A 109 -5.35 10.34 8.63
N THR A 110 -5.93 9.99 7.48
CA THR A 110 -7.27 10.48 7.15
C THR A 110 -8.32 9.80 8.03
N PRO A 111 -9.46 10.46 8.33
CA PRO A 111 -10.51 9.87 9.18
C PRO A 111 -11.11 8.58 8.60
N LYS A 112 -11.07 8.42 7.28
CA LYS A 112 -11.54 7.24 6.55
C LYS A 112 -10.77 7.09 5.24
N LYS A 113 -10.76 5.87 4.70
CA LYS A 113 -10.20 5.61 3.37
C LYS A 113 -10.95 6.39 2.30
N MET A 114 -10.24 7.22 1.55
CA MET A 114 -10.82 8.12 0.54
C MET A 114 -10.30 7.87 -0.88
N GLY A 115 -9.21 7.15 -1.05
CA GLY A 115 -8.47 7.03 -2.31
C GLY A 115 -9.27 6.53 -3.52
N ALA A 116 -10.33 5.72 -3.30
CA ALA A 116 -11.19 5.21 -4.37
C ALA A 116 -12.59 5.86 -4.40
N GLN A 117 -12.85 6.87 -3.59
CA GLN A 117 -14.19 7.48 -3.42
C GLN A 117 -14.34 8.82 -4.15
N THR A 118 -13.70 8.97 -5.30
CA THR A 118 -13.93 10.15 -6.16
C THR A 118 -15.17 9.95 -7.02
N ALA A 119 -15.85 11.04 -7.39
CA ALA A 119 -16.98 10.99 -8.30
C ALA A 119 -16.58 10.34 -9.64
N GLU A 120 -15.40 10.67 -10.14
CA GLU A 120 -14.85 10.10 -11.37
C GLU A 120 -14.63 8.58 -11.26
N ALA A 121 -14.05 8.08 -10.17
CA ALA A 121 -13.84 6.66 -9.96
C ALA A 121 -15.17 5.88 -9.93
N ASN A 122 -16.19 6.41 -9.27
CA ASN A 122 -17.52 5.81 -9.21
C ASN A 122 -18.20 5.79 -10.58
N ILE A 123 -18.12 6.87 -11.34
CA ILE A 123 -18.66 6.96 -12.71
C ILE A 123 -17.95 5.95 -13.61
N ASN A 124 -16.62 5.92 -13.59
CA ASN A 124 -15.83 5.00 -14.41
C ASN A 124 -16.10 3.54 -14.07
N ALA A 125 -16.24 3.20 -12.79
CA ALA A 125 -16.61 1.85 -12.35
C ALA A 125 -18.00 1.45 -12.85
N GLY A 126 -18.98 2.34 -12.77
CA GLY A 126 -20.34 2.11 -13.31
C GLY A 126 -20.34 1.89 -14.83
N ILE A 127 -19.63 2.74 -15.58
CA ILE A 127 -19.48 2.62 -17.03
C ILE A 127 -18.77 1.30 -17.41
N ALA A 128 -17.69 0.96 -16.70
CA ALA A 128 -16.96 -0.29 -16.93
C ALA A 128 -17.84 -1.52 -16.70
N ALA A 129 -18.60 -1.56 -15.61
CA ALA A 129 -19.52 -2.64 -15.30
C ALA A 129 -20.60 -2.78 -16.39
N ALA A 130 -21.23 -1.67 -16.79
CA ALA A 130 -22.23 -1.68 -17.85
C ALA A 130 -21.65 -2.21 -19.19
N ARG A 131 -20.45 -1.77 -19.59
CA ARG A 131 -19.76 -2.25 -20.80
C ARG A 131 -19.46 -3.74 -20.73
N GLN A 132 -19.04 -4.25 -19.59
CA GLN A 132 -18.76 -5.68 -19.39
C GLN A 132 -20.03 -6.53 -19.52
N ILE A 133 -21.13 -6.09 -18.91
CA ILE A 133 -22.43 -6.78 -19.00
C ILE A 133 -22.93 -6.79 -20.46
N VAL A 134 -22.86 -5.65 -21.16
CA VAL A 134 -23.28 -5.55 -22.56
C VAL A 134 -22.40 -6.43 -23.46
N GLY A 135 -21.09 -6.43 -23.25
CA GLY A 135 -20.15 -7.29 -23.99
C GLY A 135 -20.44 -8.78 -23.79
N PHE A 136 -20.76 -9.18 -22.56
CA PHE A 136 -21.17 -10.57 -22.27
C PHE A 136 -22.49 -10.93 -22.99
N LEU A 137 -23.51 -10.10 -22.88
CA LEU A 137 -24.83 -10.39 -23.46
C LEU A 137 -24.85 -10.35 -25.00
N LYS A 138 -24.07 -9.46 -25.63
CA LYS A 138 -24.04 -9.32 -27.09
C LYS A 138 -23.02 -10.25 -27.77
N ASP A 139 -21.84 -10.34 -27.19
CA ASP A 139 -20.68 -10.93 -27.85
C ASP A 139 -20.13 -12.18 -27.12
N GLY A 140 -20.75 -12.58 -26.02
CA GLY A 140 -20.28 -13.70 -25.17
C GLY A 140 -18.89 -13.44 -24.53
N CYS A 141 -18.49 -12.17 -24.37
CA CYS A 141 -17.18 -11.80 -23.85
C CYS A 141 -17.04 -12.16 -22.37
N GLU A 142 -16.20 -13.13 -22.04
CA GLU A 142 -15.93 -13.59 -20.65
C GLU A 142 -14.62 -13.05 -20.07
N LYS A 143 -14.00 -12.04 -20.67
CA LYS A 143 -12.68 -11.51 -20.28
C LYS A 143 -12.56 -11.21 -18.79
N PHE A 144 -13.64 -10.73 -18.17
CA PHE A 144 -13.66 -10.31 -16.75
C PHE A 144 -14.44 -11.27 -15.86
N ARG A 145 -14.72 -12.48 -16.33
CA ARG A 145 -15.41 -13.51 -15.55
C ARG A 145 -14.54 -14.00 -14.40
N VAL A 146 -15.04 -13.90 -13.15
CA VAL A 146 -14.32 -14.32 -11.94
C VAL A 146 -14.68 -15.74 -11.46
N ASN A 147 -15.87 -16.22 -11.81
CA ASN A 147 -16.34 -17.58 -11.49
C ASN A 147 -16.08 -18.53 -12.67
N LYS A 148 -14.86 -18.93 -12.81
CA LYS A 148 -14.45 -19.93 -13.83
C LYS A 148 -14.72 -21.32 -13.35
#